data_b3a7f9ef66f035310c8642e97e0af1ff
#
_entry.id   b3a7f9ef66f035310c8642e97e0af1ff
#
_cell.length_a   1.000
_cell.length_b   1.000
_cell.length_c   1.000
_cell.angle_alpha   90.00
_cell.angle_beta   90.00
_cell.angle_gamma   90.00
#
_symmetry.space_group_name_H-M   'P 1'
#
loop_
_entity.id
_entity.type
_entity.pdbx_description
1 polymer ?
#
loop_
_entity_poly.entity_id
_entity_poly.type
_entity_poly.pdbx_seq_one_letter_code
_entity_poly.pdbx_strand_id
1 'polypeptide(L)' 'MFANRRKSERRACRNIAKIQLGTGLPRDCVITDISDGGVKVIAEYLEVPPEFTIILSAGRPRQCRLAWRIGCEFGAQFVD' A
#
# COMPACT_ATOMS: atom_id res chain seq x y z
N MET A 1 -6.73 23.31 15.25
CA MET A 1 -6.80 22.80 15.05
C MET A 1 -7.00 22.00 14.78
N PHE A 2 -7.06 21.67 14.46
CA PHE A 2 -7.22 20.95 14.10
C PHE A 2 -7.34 20.17 13.63
N ALA A 3 -6.93 20.21 13.58
CA ALA A 3 -7.12 19.62 13.08
C ALA A 3 -7.37 18.32 12.68
N ASN A 4 -7.26 17.71 12.77
CA ASN A 4 -7.45 16.63 12.33
C ASN A 4 -8.15 15.75 12.97
N ARG A 5 -9.12 15.61 12.79
CA ARG A 5 -9.92 14.90 13.40
C ARG A 5 -10.31 13.71 12.72
N ARG A 6 -9.56 13.09 11.99
CA ARG A 6 -9.89 12.00 11.37
C ARG A 6 -9.96 10.91 12.28
N LYS A 7 -10.89 10.08 12.16
CA LYS A 7 -11.00 9.02 12.99
C LYS A 7 -10.03 8.03 12.64
N SER A 8 -9.78 7.65 11.43
CA SER A 8 -8.86 6.68 11.14
C SER A 8 -7.61 7.35 11.00
N GLU A 9 -6.69 7.24 11.65
CA GLU A 9 -5.50 7.79 11.61
C GLU A 9 -4.75 7.64 10.36
N ARG A 10 -5.16 8.24 9.31
CA ARG A 10 -4.48 8.19 8.10
C ARG A 10 -3.26 9.02 8.16
N ARG A 11 -2.09 8.50 7.88
CA ARG A 11 -0.90 9.24 7.92
C ARG A 11 -0.33 9.38 6.56
N ALA A 12 -0.06 10.57 6.11
CA ALA A 12 0.60 10.84 4.86
C ALA A 12 2.05 10.52 5.09
N CYS A 13 2.64 9.66 4.29
CA CYS A 13 4.00 9.27 4.50
C CYS A 13 4.67 8.91 3.18
N ARG A 14 5.97 8.68 3.20
CA ARG A 14 6.68 8.26 2.06
C ARG A 14 7.60 7.22 2.54
N ASN A 15 7.20 5.98 2.57
CA ASN A 15 8.01 4.89 3.03
C ASN A 15 8.25 3.92 1.91
N ILE A 16 9.48 3.45 1.80
CA ILE A 16 9.79 2.46 0.79
C ILE A 16 9.39 1.11 1.34
N ALA A 17 8.71 0.35 0.53
CA ALA A 17 8.26 -0.98 0.92
C ALA A 17 8.47 -1.91 -0.26
N LYS A 18 8.15 -3.17 -0.09
CA LYS A 18 8.24 -4.14 -1.16
C LYS A 18 6.84 -4.67 -1.44
N ILE A 19 6.61 -4.97 -2.70
CA ILE A 19 5.34 -5.55 -3.08
C ILE A 19 5.61 -6.89 -3.74
N GLN A 20 4.94 -7.91 -3.28
CA GLN A 20 5.10 -9.25 -3.79
C GLN A 20 3.91 -9.59 -4.66
N LEU A 21 4.17 -9.81 -5.93
CA LEU A 21 3.12 -10.09 -6.89
C LEU A 21 3.27 -11.54 -7.35
N GLY A 22 2.50 -12.40 -6.79
CA GLY A 22 2.58 -13.81 -7.16
C GLY A 22 3.89 -14.41 -6.70
N THR A 23 4.55 -15.17 -7.58
CA THR A 23 5.72 -15.91 -7.19
C THR A 23 7.02 -15.24 -7.58
N GLY A 24 6.96 -14.05 -8.11
CA GLY A 24 8.20 -13.37 -8.52
C GLY A 24 8.91 -12.76 -7.34
N LEU A 25 10.02 -12.09 -7.63
CA LEU A 25 10.75 -11.41 -6.58
C LEU A 25 10.00 -10.16 -6.17
N PRO A 26 10.09 -9.78 -4.92
CA PRO A 26 9.45 -8.55 -4.48
C PRO A 26 10.03 -7.34 -5.22
N ARG A 27 9.18 -6.36 -5.47
CA ARG A 27 9.57 -5.15 -6.16
C ARG A 27 9.44 -3.96 -5.23
N ASP A 28 10.26 -2.96 -5.43
CA ASP A 28 10.21 -1.79 -4.60
C ASP A 28 8.98 -0.95 -4.92
N CYS A 29 8.42 -0.32 -3.93
CA CYS A 29 7.31 0.59 -4.12
C CYS A 29 7.38 1.65 -3.02
N VAL A 30 6.60 2.70 -3.17
CA VAL A 30 6.58 3.78 -2.21
C VAL A 30 5.17 3.90 -1.65
N ILE A 31 5.05 3.86 -0.33
CA ILE A 31 3.78 4.02 0.33
C ILE A 31 3.62 5.47 0.66
N THR A 32 2.57 6.11 0.17
CA THR A 32 2.34 7.52 0.38
C THR A 32 1.25 7.78 1.41
N ASP A 33 0.50 6.77 1.78
CA ASP A 33 -0.57 6.94 2.73
C ASP A 33 -0.89 5.58 3.31
N ILE A 34 -1.12 5.49 4.59
CA ILE A 34 -1.44 4.24 5.22
C ILE A 34 -2.42 4.47 6.35
N SER A 35 -3.36 3.58 6.52
CA SER A 35 -4.33 3.65 7.58
C SER A 35 -4.58 2.25 8.10
N ASP A 36 -5.49 2.11 9.03
CA ASP A 36 -5.79 0.80 9.58
C ASP A 36 -6.34 -0.13 8.51
N GLY A 37 -7.06 0.37 7.58
CA GLY A 37 -7.74 -0.47 6.61
C GLY A 37 -7.06 -0.62 5.28
N GLY A 38 -6.05 0.17 4.99
CA GLY A 38 -5.47 0.09 3.66
C GLY A 38 -4.28 0.97 3.46
N VAL A 39 -3.83 1.02 2.22
CA VAL A 39 -2.59 1.70 1.88
C VAL A 39 -2.70 2.30 0.48
N LYS A 40 -1.99 3.40 0.27
CA LYS A 40 -1.91 4.02 -1.04
C LYS A 40 -0.46 3.91 -1.48
N VAL A 41 -0.23 3.42 -2.68
CA VAL A 41 1.08 3.05 -3.16
C VAL A 41 1.38 3.65 -4.52
N ILE A 42 2.63 4.00 -4.74
CA ILE A 42 3.08 4.44 -6.05
C ILE A 42 4.13 3.43 -6.52
N ALA A 43 3.92 2.87 -7.69
CA ALA A 43 4.86 1.92 -8.24
C ALA A 43 4.79 2.02 -9.77
N GLU A 44 5.89 2.43 -10.38
CA GLU A 44 5.91 2.60 -11.82
C GLU A 44 6.09 1.30 -12.58
N TYR A 45 5.49 1.22 -13.74
CA TYR A 45 5.62 0.07 -14.60
C TYR A 45 5.32 -1.25 -13.94
N LEU A 46 4.31 -1.24 -13.09
CA LEU A 46 3.97 -2.44 -12.38
C LEU A 46 2.53 -2.81 -12.65
N GLU A 47 2.30 -4.04 -13.07
CA GLU A 47 0.97 -4.52 -13.26
C GLU A 47 0.57 -5.21 -11.97
N VAL A 48 -0.45 -4.73 -11.31
CA VAL A 48 -0.83 -5.20 -10.02
C VAL A 48 -2.04 -6.11 -10.13
N PRO A 49 -1.94 -7.36 -9.68
CA PRO A 49 -3.08 -8.27 -9.71
C PRO A 49 -4.09 -7.87 -8.64
N PRO A 50 -5.27 -8.45 -8.64
CA PRO A 50 -6.29 -8.11 -7.66
C PRO A 50 -5.85 -8.33 -6.22
N GLU A 51 -4.98 -9.28 -5.98
CA GLU A 51 -4.50 -9.52 -4.64
C GLU A 51 -2.99 -9.64 -4.64
N PHE A 52 -2.37 -9.10 -3.63
CA PHE A 52 -0.92 -9.10 -3.53
C PHE A 52 -0.51 -8.89 -2.08
N THR A 53 0.78 -8.94 -1.82
CA THR A 53 1.29 -8.79 -0.48
C THR A 53 2.18 -7.56 -0.41
N ILE A 54 2.01 -6.75 0.60
CA ILE A 54 2.88 -5.61 0.86
C ILE A 54 3.77 -5.97 2.03
N ILE A 55 5.07 -5.76 1.88
CA ILE A 55 6.03 -6.04 2.91
C ILE A 55 6.56 -4.72 3.41
N LEU A 56 6.15 -4.35 4.59
CA LEU A 56 6.56 -3.08 5.17
C LEU A 56 7.93 -3.23 5.81
N SER A 57 8.67 -2.15 5.82
CA SER A 57 10.05 -2.22 6.29
C SER A 57 10.16 -2.67 7.72
N ALA A 58 9.24 -2.30 8.55
CA ALA A 58 9.33 -2.65 9.95
C ALA A 58 8.32 -3.68 10.37
N GLY A 59 7.60 -4.24 9.47
CA GLY A 59 6.52 -5.10 9.86
C GLY A 59 6.51 -6.40 9.16
N ARG A 60 5.41 -7.11 9.36
CA ARG A 60 5.24 -8.34 8.71
C ARG A 60 4.50 -8.12 7.45
N PRO A 61 4.52 -9.06 6.54
CA PRO A 61 3.80 -8.94 5.30
C PRO A 61 2.31 -8.81 5.54
N ARG A 62 1.63 -8.03 4.71
CA ARG A 62 0.20 -7.84 4.81
C ARG A 62 -0.44 -8.22 3.49
N GLN A 63 -1.50 -8.98 3.55
CA GLN A 63 -2.23 -9.36 2.36
C GLN A 63 -3.15 -8.22 1.99
N CYS A 64 -3.18 -7.86 0.72
CA CYS A 64 -3.93 -6.73 0.23
C CYS A 64 -4.79 -7.09 -0.95
N ARG A 65 -5.86 -6.32 -1.14
CA ARG A 65 -6.72 -6.46 -2.29
C ARG A 65 -6.78 -5.10 -2.97
N LEU A 66 -6.55 -5.07 -4.26
CA LEU A 66 -6.54 -3.83 -5.03
C LEU A 66 -7.93 -3.21 -5.00
N ALA A 67 -8.01 -1.96 -4.64
CA ALA A 67 -9.27 -1.24 -4.59
C ALA A 67 -9.43 -0.34 -5.80
N TRP A 68 -8.37 0.35 -6.22
CA TRP A 68 -8.43 1.23 -7.37
C TRP A 68 -7.03 1.47 -7.89
N ARG A 69 -6.96 1.93 -9.12
CA ARG A 69 -5.68 2.24 -9.71
C ARG A 69 -5.83 3.37 -10.70
N ILE A 70 -4.94 4.35 -10.62
CA ILE A 70 -4.92 5.46 -11.54
C ILE A 70 -3.45 5.70 -11.89
N GLY A 71 -3.05 5.40 -13.11
CA GLY A 71 -1.67 5.58 -13.51
C GLY A 71 -0.71 4.74 -12.69
N CYS A 72 0.24 5.37 -12.04
CA CYS A 72 1.23 4.67 -11.24
C CYS A 72 0.81 4.57 -9.77
N GLU A 73 -0.35 5.08 -9.42
CA GLU A 73 -0.79 5.08 -8.06
C GLU A 73 -1.95 4.12 -7.88
N PHE A 74 -1.99 3.40 -6.79
CA PHE A 74 -3.12 2.53 -6.53
C PHE A 74 -3.39 2.44 -5.04
N GLY A 75 -4.59 2.10 -4.70
CA GLY A 75 -5.00 1.92 -3.33
C GLY A 75 -5.40 0.49 -3.10
N ALA A 76 -5.12 -0.02 -1.93
CA ALA A 76 -5.43 -1.39 -1.61
C ALA A 76 -5.96 -1.49 -0.18
N GLN A 77 -6.76 -2.50 0.05
CA GLN A 77 -7.30 -2.75 1.35
C GLN A 77 -6.57 -3.93 1.95
N PHE A 78 -6.29 -3.86 3.24
CA PHE A 78 -5.70 -4.99 3.94
C PHE A 78 -6.82 -6.01 4.15
N VAL A 79 -6.52 -7.26 3.83
CA VAL A 79 -7.50 -8.32 3.97
C VAL A 79 -7.02 -9.48 4.82
N ASP A 80 -5.94 -9.31 5.56
CA ASP A 80 -5.42 -10.37 6.41
C ASP A 80 -5.95 -10.29 7.84
#